data_65b7c18f88eb92261bfc151a3dd225e2
#
_entry.id   65b7c18f88eb92261bfc151a3dd225e2
#
_cell.length_a   1.000
_cell.length_b   1.000
_cell.length_c   1.000
_cell.angle_alpha   90.00
_cell.angle_beta   90.00
_cell.angle_gamma   90.00
#
_symmetry.space_group_name_H-M   'P 1'
#
loop_
_entity.id
_entity.type
_entity.pdbx_description
1 polymer ?
#
loop_
_entity_poly.entity_id
_entity_poly.type
_entity_poly.pdbx_seq_one_letter_code
_entity_poly.pdbx_strand_id
1 'polypeptide(L)'
;MMVSFRNFQRIHLVGIGGIGMSGIAEVLLNLGYQISGSDLKLSPTTERLTALGARVYEGHAAANVTGSKAIVVSSAVDAANPEVQEARRLLIPVIPRGELLAELMRLKYGIAVAGAHGKTTTTSIVASVLAAAHLDPTFVIGGRVNQAGTTARLGKGEFFIVEADESDRTFLLLAPVVAVVTTIDREHLDQYSSLEDIQDCFIQFVNSVPFYGAAILCLDEPNVQGIIPEVKRPIITYGVSNQADLVISGAKLEGFGSEFRLTYKGEDLGLFHLPHPPGIHNVRNAAAAAAVALYLNVPAELIREGLAKFAGVGRRFDVKGVVNGVTVVDDYGHHPVEIQATLEAARTCKFNRLLVLFQPHRYTRTQHLWDDFSRSFNLADVLVLTDIYPASESPIAGVTSEALAGAIREAGHKNVFYFRSMQESIEHLLQEARPGDAILTIGAGNVSRASNELMLLLGTERPTHHAH
;
A
#
# COMPACT_ATOMS: atom_id res chain seq x y z
N MET A 1 -28.94 2.38 -16.60
CA MET A 1 -28.12 3.27 -17.46
C MET A 1 -27.19 4.01 -16.52
N MET A 2 -25.90 3.66 -16.46
CA MET A 2 -24.94 4.37 -15.60
C MET A 2 -24.92 5.86 -15.98
N VAL A 3 -24.97 6.74 -14.97
CA VAL A 3 -24.76 8.18 -15.15
C VAL A 3 -23.27 8.33 -15.55
N SER A 4 -23.01 8.51 -16.83
CA SER A 4 -21.67 8.83 -17.31
C SER A 4 -21.44 10.34 -17.22
N PHE A 5 -20.20 10.80 -17.07
CA PHE A 5 -19.83 12.21 -17.17
C PHE A 5 -19.99 12.67 -18.64
N ARG A 6 -21.22 12.66 -19.18
CA ARG A 6 -21.55 12.76 -20.62
C ARG A 6 -20.86 13.91 -21.35
N ASN A 7 -20.57 14.99 -20.66
CA ASN A 7 -19.91 16.17 -21.23
C ASN A 7 -18.38 16.12 -21.13
N PHE A 8 -17.80 15.15 -20.42
CA PHE A 8 -16.36 15.03 -20.12
C PHE A 8 -15.76 13.76 -20.71
N GLN A 9 -16.11 13.44 -21.95
CA GLN A 9 -15.67 12.20 -22.62
C GLN A 9 -14.16 12.12 -22.85
N ARG A 10 -13.44 13.25 -22.89
CA ARG A 10 -11.99 13.32 -23.10
C ARG A 10 -11.31 13.85 -21.85
N ILE A 11 -10.58 12.98 -21.17
CA ILE A 11 -9.87 13.31 -19.93
C ILE A 11 -8.37 13.12 -20.14
N HIS A 12 -7.58 14.10 -19.70
CA HIS A 12 -6.12 14.03 -19.72
C HIS A 12 -5.58 13.88 -18.31
N LEU A 13 -4.68 12.91 -18.08
CA LEU A 13 -4.11 12.63 -16.77
C LEU A 13 -2.62 13.01 -16.76
N VAL A 14 -2.25 13.97 -15.92
CA VAL A 14 -0.86 14.43 -15.75
C VAL A 14 -0.17 13.51 -14.74
N GLY A 15 0.93 12.87 -15.13
CA GLY A 15 1.57 11.81 -14.33
C GLY A 15 0.81 10.48 -14.42
N ILE A 16 0.35 10.10 -15.62
CA ILE A 16 -0.53 8.94 -15.86
C ILE A 16 0.11 7.60 -15.46
N GLY A 17 1.44 7.49 -15.45
CA GLY A 17 2.18 6.27 -15.07
C GLY A 17 2.25 6.04 -13.56
N GLY A 18 1.87 7.02 -12.73
CA GLY A 18 1.79 6.86 -11.28
C GLY A 18 0.76 5.80 -10.89
N ILE A 19 1.03 5.04 -9.80
CA ILE A 19 0.22 3.87 -9.39
C ILE A 19 -1.28 4.23 -9.27
N GLY A 20 -1.63 5.28 -8.53
CA GLY A 20 -3.03 5.70 -8.35
C GLY A 20 -3.67 6.28 -9.60
N MET A 21 -2.88 6.99 -10.44
CA MET A 21 -3.36 7.59 -11.70
C MET A 21 -3.63 6.53 -12.76
N SER A 22 -2.73 5.57 -12.91
CA SER A 22 -2.87 4.48 -13.89
C SER A 22 -4.08 3.59 -13.62
N GLY A 23 -4.38 3.33 -12.35
CA GLY A 23 -5.58 2.58 -11.96
C GLY A 23 -6.88 3.30 -12.35
N ILE A 24 -6.95 4.59 -12.09
CA ILE A 24 -8.10 5.42 -12.51
C ILE A 24 -8.21 5.47 -14.04
N ALA A 25 -7.08 5.65 -14.75
CA ALA A 25 -7.04 5.65 -16.22
C ALA A 25 -7.62 4.34 -16.78
N GLU A 26 -7.24 3.19 -16.22
CA GLU A 26 -7.74 1.88 -16.65
C GLU A 26 -9.26 1.73 -16.43
N VAL A 27 -9.78 2.15 -15.28
CA VAL A 27 -11.22 2.14 -15.00
C VAL A 27 -11.96 3.02 -16.01
N LEU A 28 -11.47 4.24 -16.28
CA LEU A 28 -12.10 5.17 -17.24
C LEU A 28 -12.06 4.62 -18.67
N LEU A 29 -10.95 4.03 -19.12
CA LEU A 29 -10.85 3.38 -20.43
C LEU A 29 -11.89 2.28 -20.58
N ASN A 30 -12.02 1.43 -19.57
CA ASN A 30 -13.02 0.33 -19.56
C ASN A 30 -14.46 0.85 -19.49
N LEU A 31 -14.69 2.05 -18.95
CA LEU A 31 -15.98 2.75 -18.99
C LEU A 31 -16.26 3.44 -20.35
N GLY A 32 -15.29 3.41 -21.28
CA GLY A 32 -15.43 3.96 -22.63
C GLY A 32 -15.03 5.44 -22.77
N TYR A 33 -14.31 6.00 -21.79
CA TYR A 33 -13.77 7.37 -21.90
C TYR A 33 -12.54 7.39 -22.82
N GLN A 34 -12.34 8.52 -23.52
CA GLN A 34 -11.16 8.79 -24.30
C GLN A 34 -10.09 9.37 -23.36
N ILE A 35 -9.07 8.56 -23.07
CA ILE A 35 -8.02 8.94 -22.13
C ILE A 35 -6.75 9.31 -22.88
N SER A 36 -6.20 10.45 -22.51
CA SER A 36 -4.82 10.83 -22.80
C SER A 36 -4.10 11.11 -21.48
N GLY A 37 -2.77 11.12 -21.51
CA GLY A 37 -1.99 11.49 -20.34
C GLY A 37 -0.54 11.67 -20.69
N SER A 38 0.21 12.23 -19.75
CA SER A 38 1.64 12.48 -19.85
C SER A 38 2.37 11.90 -18.64
N ASP A 39 3.62 11.54 -18.83
CA ASP A 39 4.54 11.19 -17.75
C ASP A 39 5.96 11.62 -18.11
N LEU A 40 6.83 11.84 -17.12
CA LEU A 40 8.22 12.25 -17.34
C LEU A 40 9.00 11.23 -18.17
N LYS A 41 8.69 9.94 -18.00
CA LYS A 41 9.30 8.81 -18.73
C LYS A 41 8.27 7.74 -19.02
N LEU A 42 8.38 7.11 -20.17
CA LEU A 42 7.60 5.93 -20.48
C LEU A 42 8.04 4.75 -19.56
N SER A 43 7.10 3.89 -19.24
CA SER A 43 7.28 2.77 -18.33
C SER A 43 6.38 1.59 -18.75
N PRO A 44 6.58 0.37 -18.24
CA PRO A 44 5.67 -0.74 -18.51
C PRO A 44 4.20 -0.41 -18.16
N THR A 45 3.95 0.47 -17.18
CA THR A 45 2.60 0.94 -16.84
C THR A 45 2.01 1.80 -17.95
N THR A 46 2.77 2.76 -18.49
CA THR A 46 2.31 3.63 -19.58
C THR A 46 2.14 2.85 -20.89
N GLU A 47 3.00 1.88 -21.18
CA GLU A 47 2.88 0.97 -22.33
C GLU A 47 1.60 0.14 -22.25
N ARG A 48 1.29 -0.40 -21.07
CA ARG A 48 0.04 -1.13 -20.82
C ARG A 48 -1.19 -0.25 -21.05
N LEU A 49 -1.20 0.99 -20.56
CA LEU A 49 -2.30 1.94 -20.78
C LEU A 49 -2.47 2.27 -22.27
N THR A 50 -1.36 2.40 -23.00
CA THR A 50 -1.38 2.59 -24.46
C THR A 50 -2.00 1.38 -25.15
N ALA A 51 -1.65 0.17 -24.75
CA ALA A 51 -2.26 -1.06 -25.28
C ALA A 51 -3.76 -1.16 -24.98
N LEU A 52 -4.24 -0.55 -23.88
CA LEU A 52 -5.67 -0.44 -23.54
C LEU A 52 -6.38 0.71 -24.27
N GLY A 53 -5.69 1.51 -25.09
CA GLY A 53 -6.26 2.57 -25.89
C GLY A 53 -6.04 4.00 -25.38
N ALA A 54 -5.21 4.22 -24.35
CA ALA A 54 -4.81 5.56 -23.93
C ALA A 54 -3.81 6.17 -24.89
N ARG A 55 -3.87 7.49 -25.09
CA ARG A 55 -2.82 8.25 -25.77
C ARG A 55 -1.84 8.80 -24.74
N VAL A 56 -0.65 8.23 -24.65
CA VAL A 56 0.37 8.62 -23.67
C VAL A 56 1.48 9.44 -24.34
N TYR A 57 1.88 10.54 -23.67
CA TYR A 57 2.96 11.42 -24.10
C TYR A 57 4.14 11.31 -23.11
N GLU A 58 5.36 11.28 -23.62
CA GLU A 58 6.57 11.43 -22.81
C GLU A 58 6.88 12.91 -22.59
N GLY A 59 7.10 13.30 -21.34
CA GLY A 59 7.27 14.70 -20.95
C GLY A 59 5.96 15.47 -20.86
N HIS A 60 6.02 16.64 -20.22
CA HIS A 60 4.90 17.53 -20.02
C HIS A 60 4.97 18.71 -21.01
N ALA A 61 3.94 18.92 -21.82
CA ALA A 61 3.86 20.01 -22.77
C ALA A 61 2.44 20.59 -22.89
N ALA A 62 2.33 21.89 -23.04
CA ALA A 62 1.05 22.60 -23.17
C ALA A 62 0.14 22.00 -24.28
N ALA A 63 0.73 21.51 -25.37
CA ALA A 63 0.00 20.93 -26.50
C ALA A 63 -0.73 19.62 -26.12
N ASN A 64 -0.29 18.89 -25.09
CA ASN A 64 -0.84 17.59 -24.72
C ASN A 64 -2.30 17.68 -24.25
N VAL A 65 -2.74 18.82 -23.69
CA VAL A 65 -4.11 19.03 -23.19
C VAL A 65 -5.11 19.45 -24.26
N THR A 66 -4.65 19.61 -25.51
CA THR A 66 -5.50 20.10 -26.61
C THR A 66 -6.69 19.17 -26.85
N GLY A 67 -7.90 19.75 -26.75
CA GLY A 67 -9.16 19.02 -26.96
C GLY A 67 -9.65 18.21 -25.75
N SER A 68 -8.92 18.21 -24.63
CA SER A 68 -9.37 17.64 -23.37
C SER A 68 -10.54 18.47 -22.81
N LYS A 69 -11.46 17.79 -22.10
CA LYS A 69 -12.60 18.42 -21.42
C LYS A 69 -12.33 18.61 -19.92
N ALA A 70 -11.40 17.86 -19.38
CA ALA A 70 -10.84 18.00 -18.03
C ALA A 70 -9.42 17.49 -18.03
N ILE A 71 -8.58 18.03 -17.13
CA ILE A 71 -7.31 17.41 -16.78
C ILE A 71 -7.33 16.96 -15.33
N VAL A 72 -6.65 15.86 -15.04
CA VAL A 72 -6.54 15.29 -13.69
C VAL A 72 -5.09 15.34 -13.26
N VAL A 73 -4.87 15.80 -12.04
CA VAL A 73 -3.53 15.97 -11.47
C VAL A 73 -3.41 15.22 -10.13
N SER A 74 -2.23 14.68 -9.84
CA SER A 74 -1.90 14.20 -8.50
C SER A 74 -1.30 15.33 -7.67
N SER A 75 -1.21 15.14 -6.35
CA SER A 75 -0.54 16.07 -5.41
C SER A 75 0.95 16.28 -5.73
N ALA A 76 1.59 15.39 -6.49
CA ALA A 76 2.98 15.51 -6.93
C ALA A 76 3.19 16.45 -8.13
N VAL A 77 2.10 16.90 -8.77
CA VAL A 77 2.18 17.78 -9.96
C VAL A 77 2.19 19.24 -9.52
N ASP A 78 3.27 19.96 -9.84
CA ASP A 78 3.40 21.37 -9.53
C ASP A 78 2.40 22.24 -10.32
N ALA A 79 1.93 23.32 -9.70
CA ALA A 79 1.05 24.29 -10.33
C ALA A 79 1.72 25.03 -11.54
N ALA A 80 3.05 25.04 -11.62
CA ALA A 80 3.84 25.56 -12.73
C ALA A 80 3.96 24.56 -13.90
N ASN A 81 3.44 23.34 -13.79
CA ASN A 81 3.45 22.37 -14.88
C ASN A 81 2.80 22.97 -16.14
N PRO A 82 3.44 22.86 -17.34
CA PRO A 82 2.95 23.51 -18.57
C PRO A 82 1.55 23.05 -18.99
N GLU A 83 1.16 21.82 -18.68
CA GLU A 83 -0.17 21.29 -18.96
C GLU A 83 -1.23 21.90 -18.04
N VAL A 84 -0.90 22.09 -16.75
CA VAL A 84 -1.76 22.75 -15.77
C VAL A 84 -1.96 24.24 -16.14
N GLN A 85 -0.89 24.92 -16.52
CA GLN A 85 -0.92 26.31 -16.95
C GLN A 85 -1.79 26.49 -18.21
N GLU A 86 -1.61 25.64 -19.20
CA GLU A 86 -2.38 25.69 -20.45
C GLU A 86 -3.85 25.34 -20.22
N ALA A 87 -4.16 24.35 -19.39
CA ALA A 87 -5.53 24.01 -19.05
C ALA A 87 -6.25 25.22 -18.41
N ARG A 88 -5.59 25.90 -17.46
CA ARG A 88 -6.14 27.13 -16.86
C ARG A 88 -6.37 28.23 -17.88
N ARG A 89 -5.40 28.45 -18.81
CA ARG A 89 -5.52 29.41 -19.88
C ARG A 89 -6.71 29.13 -20.81
N LEU A 90 -6.97 27.85 -21.08
CA LEU A 90 -8.06 27.39 -21.94
C LEU A 90 -9.39 27.20 -21.18
N LEU A 91 -9.43 27.51 -19.88
CA LEU A 91 -10.60 27.27 -18.98
C LEU A 91 -11.03 25.80 -18.95
N ILE A 92 -10.09 24.87 -19.12
CA ILE A 92 -10.31 23.44 -18.92
C ILE A 92 -10.23 23.16 -17.42
N PRO A 93 -11.23 22.48 -16.82
CA PRO A 93 -11.20 22.11 -15.40
C PRO A 93 -9.94 21.29 -15.05
N VAL A 94 -9.26 21.69 -13.96
CA VAL A 94 -8.14 20.97 -13.36
C VAL A 94 -8.66 20.29 -12.11
N ILE A 95 -8.74 18.97 -12.14
CA ILE A 95 -9.39 18.14 -11.13
C ILE A 95 -8.33 17.36 -10.34
N PRO A 96 -8.29 17.43 -9.02
CA PRO A 96 -7.46 16.55 -8.19
C PRO A 96 -7.81 15.07 -8.41
N ARG A 97 -6.82 14.19 -8.37
CA ARG A 97 -6.99 12.73 -8.48
C ARG A 97 -8.04 12.19 -7.50
N GLY A 98 -8.01 12.65 -6.24
CA GLY A 98 -8.96 12.23 -5.20
C GLY A 98 -10.41 12.60 -5.51
N GLU A 99 -10.63 13.78 -6.10
CA GLU A 99 -11.97 14.22 -6.54
C GLU A 99 -12.52 13.32 -7.65
N LEU A 100 -11.72 13.01 -8.67
CA LEU A 100 -12.15 12.08 -9.72
C LEU A 100 -12.45 10.68 -9.17
N LEU A 101 -11.63 10.19 -8.24
CA LEU A 101 -11.85 8.90 -7.60
C LEU A 101 -13.17 8.90 -6.80
N ALA A 102 -13.46 9.99 -6.09
CA ALA A 102 -14.72 10.17 -5.38
C ALA A 102 -15.93 10.14 -6.33
N GLU A 103 -15.83 10.81 -7.47
CA GLU A 103 -16.91 10.78 -8.48
C GLU A 103 -17.09 9.40 -9.11
N LEU A 104 -16.02 8.66 -9.33
CA LEU A 104 -16.10 7.26 -9.78
C LEU A 104 -16.77 6.36 -8.73
N MET A 105 -16.45 6.57 -7.44
CA MET A 105 -17.05 5.81 -6.35
C MET A 105 -18.57 6.01 -6.28
N ARG A 106 -19.08 7.21 -6.56
CA ARG A 106 -20.52 7.51 -6.57
C ARG A 106 -21.34 6.69 -7.57
N LEU A 107 -20.68 6.06 -8.54
CA LEU A 107 -21.35 5.22 -9.53
C LEU A 107 -21.75 3.84 -8.97
N LYS A 108 -21.22 3.46 -7.79
CA LYS A 108 -21.42 2.15 -7.16
C LYS A 108 -21.46 2.28 -5.63
N TYR A 109 -21.74 1.18 -4.92
CA TYR A 109 -21.60 1.13 -3.47
C TYR A 109 -20.13 1.15 -3.09
N GLY A 110 -19.68 2.29 -2.56
CA GLY A 110 -18.27 2.52 -2.21
C GLY A 110 -17.85 1.81 -0.92
N ILE A 111 -16.72 1.12 -0.97
CA ILE A 111 -16.01 0.57 0.18
C ILE A 111 -14.65 1.25 0.19
N ALA A 112 -14.36 2.07 1.22
CA ALA A 112 -13.11 2.79 1.32
C ALA A 112 -12.29 2.30 2.52
N VAL A 113 -11.03 1.95 2.28
CA VAL A 113 -10.11 1.47 3.32
C VAL A 113 -9.06 2.53 3.56
N ALA A 114 -9.11 3.15 4.74
CA ALA A 114 -8.19 4.16 5.23
C ALA A 114 -7.35 3.64 6.41
N GLY A 115 -6.35 4.41 6.79
CA GLY A 115 -5.47 4.15 7.94
C GLY A 115 -4.01 4.34 7.60
N ALA A 116 -3.17 4.64 8.57
CA ALA A 116 -1.74 4.84 8.37
C ALA A 116 -1.09 3.60 7.71
N HIS A 117 -1.38 2.40 8.24
CA HIS A 117 -0.80 1.13 7.78
C HIS A 117 -1.88 0.13 7.38
N GLY A 118 -1.53 -0.85 6.52
CA GLY A 118 -2.41 -1.96 6.15
C GLY A 118 -3.45 -1.67 5.06
N LYS A 119 -3.61 -0.42 4.59
CA LYS A 119 -4.57 -0.03 3.55
C LYS A 119 -4.56 -0.94 2.33
N THR A 120 -3.43 -1.01 1.65
CA THR A 120 -3.26 -1.76 0.39
C THR A 120 -3.58 -3.24 0.57
N THR A 121 -3.08 -3.85 1.63
CA THR A 121 -3.32 -5.27 1.92
C THR A 121 -4.79 -5.53 2.22
N THR A 122 -5.41 -4.73 3.09
CA THR A 122 -6.83 -4.87 3.44
C THR A 122 -7.73 -4.67 2.21
N THR A 123 -7.50 -3.62 1.43
CA THR A 123 -8.26 -3.35 0.19
C THR A 123 -8.17 -4.52 -0.78
N SER A 124 -6.98 -5.11 -0.92
CA SER A 124 -6.73 -6.26 -1.79
C SER A 124 -7.41 -7.54 -1.28
N ILE A 125 -7.41 -7.76 0.04
CA ILE A 125 -8.11 -8.90 0.64
C ILE A 125 -9.63 -8.74 0.48
N VAL A 126 -10.19 -7.53 0.70
CA VAL A 126 -11.61 -7.24 0.44
C VAL A 126 -11.96 -7.58 -1.00
N ALA A 127 -11.14 -7.14 -1.96
CA ALA A 127 -11.36 -7.44 -3.39
C ALA A 127 -11.34 -8.96 -3.66
N SER A 128 -10.42 -9.71 -3.05
CA SER A 128 -10.32 -11.17 -3.17
C SER A 128 -11.56 -11.87 -2.59
N VAL A 129 -11.98 -11.48 -1.39
CA VAL A 129 -13.15 -12.06 -0.71
C VAL A 129 -14.44 -11.78 -1.48
N LEU A 130 -14.66 -10.54 -1.94
CA LEU A 130 -15.86 -10.22 -2.72
C LEU A 130 -15.85 -10.88 -4.11
N ALA A 131 -14.68 -11.09 -4.71
CA ALA A 131 -14.56 -11.87 -5.95
C ALA A 131 -14.90 -13.35 -5.74
N ALA A 132 -14.45 -13.98 -4.64
CA ALA A 132 -14.81 -15.34 -4.26
C ALA A 132 -16.32 -15.48 -3.97
N ALA A 133 -16.94 -14.44 -3.45
CA ALA A 133 -18.38 -14.33 -3.25
C ALA A 133 -19.17 -14.04 -4.56
N HIS A 134 -18.51 -14.06 -5.71
CA HIS A 134 -19.11 -13.79 -7.05
C HIS A 134 -19.74 -12.39 -7.18
N LEU A 135 -19.30 -11.42 -6.37
CA LEU A 135 -19.80 -10.04 -6.39
C LEU A 135 -19.09 -9.16 -7.42
N ASP A 136 -18.06 -9.68 -8.10
CA ASP A 136 -17.29 -9.03 -9.18
C ASP A 136 -17.05 -7.51 -8.98
N PRO A 137 -16.33 -7.11 -7.92
CA PRO A 137 -16.18 -5.71 -7.58
C PRO A 137 -15.28 -4.95 -8.56
N THR A 138 -15.53 -3.65 -8.72
CA THR A 138 -14.55 -2.69 -9.21
C THR A 138 -13.59 -2.36 -8.08
N PHE A 139 -12.29 -2.23 -8.37
CA PHE A 139 -11.33 -1.79 -7.37
C PHE A 139 -10.25 -0.88 -7.96
N VAL A 140 -9.73 0.03 -7.10
CA VAL A 140 -8.53 0.85 -7.34
C VAL A 140 -7.68 0.80 -6.07
N ILE A 141 -6.46 0.27 -6.18
CA ILE A 141 -5.59 -0.08 -5.05
C ILE A 141 -4.20 0.54 -5.28
N GLY A 142 -3.54 0.98 -4.23
CA GLY A 142 -2.19 1.57 -4.26
C GLY A 142 -1.05 0.57 -4.55
N GLY A 143 -1.34 -0.72 -4.69
CA GLY A 143 -0.39 -1.78 -5.01
C GLY A 143 -0.93 -2.78 -6.03
N ARG A 144 -0.03 -3.55 -6.64
CA ARG A 144 -0.42 -4.59 -7.60
C ARG A 144 -0.93 -5.83 -6.87
N VAL A 145 -2.18 -6.18 -7.07
CA VAL A 145 -2.76 -7.43 -6.56
C VAL A 145 -2.19 -8.60 -7.34
N ASN A 146 -1.45 -9.50 -6.69
CA ASN A 146 -0.73 -10.58 -7.37
C ASN A 146 -1.68 -11.50 -8.16
N GLN A 147 -2.83 -11.84 -7.58
CA GLN A 147 -3.83 -12.68 -8.24
C GLN A 147 -4.46 -12.03 -9.48
N ALA A 148 -4.69 -10.71 -9.45
CA ALA A 148 -5.29 -9.97 -10.57
C ALA A 148 -4.24 -9.44 -11.55
N GLY A 149 -2.95 -9.39 -11.16
CA GLY A 149 -1.86 -8.84 -11.96
C GLY A 149 -1.95 -7.35 -12.24
N THR A 150 -2.86 -6.62 -11.55
CA THR A 150 -3.18 -5.22 -11.82
C THR A 150 -3.41 -4.43 -10.54
N THR A 151 -3.34 -3.11 -10.62
CA THR A 151 -3.66 -2.17 -9.53
C THR A 151 -5.12 -1.71 -9.57
N ALA A 152 -5.83 -1.96 -10.66
CA ALA A 152 -7.24 -1.61 -10.79
C ALA A 152 -7.95 -2.55 -11.76
N ARG A 153 -9.25 -2.72 -11.54
CA ARG A 153 -10.13 -3.52 -12.41
C ARG A 153 -11.55 -2.96 -12.38
N LEU A 154 -12.17 -2.85 -13.54
CA LEU A 154 -13.60 -2.61 -13.63
C LEU A 154 -14.37 -3.94 -13.56
N GLY A 155 -15.05 -4.16 -12.44
CA GLY A 155 -15.99 -5.28 -12.27
C GLY A 155 -17.41 -4.92 -12.72
N LYS A 156 -18.21 -5.94 -12.99
CA LYS A 156 -19.64 -5.79 -13.37
C LYS A 156 -20.57 -5.66 -12.16
N GLY A 157 -20.08 -6.00 -10.95
CA GLY A 157 -20.85 -5.93 -9.71
C GLY A 157 -21.10 -4.51 -9.23
N GLU A 158 -21.87 -4.39 -8.16
CA GLU A 158 -22.34 -3.11 -7.61
C GLU A 158 -21.34 -2.42 -6.68
N PHE A 159 -20.23 -3.09 -6.31
CA PHE A 159 -19.27 -2.57 -5.34
C PHE A 159 -18.07 -1.90 -6.00
N PHE A 160 -17.59 -0.81 -5.37
CA PHE A 160 -16.36 -0.14 -5.74
C PHE A 160 -15.46 -0.04 -4.50
N ILE A 161 -14.34 -0.75 -4.52
CA ILE A 161 -13.39 -0.82 -3.43
C ILE A 161 -12.23 0.13 -3.74
N VAL A 162 -11.89 1.02 -2.83
CA VAL A 162 -10.79 1.96 -2.99
C VAL A 162 -9.90 1.99 -1.77
N GLU A 163 -8.62 2.18 -2.01
CA GLU A 163 -7.67 2.61 -0.99
C GLU A 163 -7.82 4.12 -0.79
N ALA A 164 -8.17 4.53 0.43
CA ALA A 164 -8.39 5.91 0.82
C ALA A 164 -7.08 6.49 1.37
N ASP A 165 -6.48 7.40 0.62
CA ASP A 165 -5.17 8.01 0.93
C ASP A 165 -5.38 9.26 1.80
N GLU A 166 -4.96 9.19 3.06
CA GLU A 166 -5.04 10.29 4.01
C GLU A 166 -3.95 11.34 3.82
N SER A 167 -2.90 11.03 3.05
CA SER A 167 -1.68 11.85 2.98
C SER A 167 -1.87 13.30 2.53
N ASP A 168 -2.92 13.60 1.77
CA ASP A 168 -3.25 14.92 1.25
C ASP A 168 -4.70 15.35 1.61
N ARG A 169 -5.33 14.66 2.57
CA ARG A 169 -6.72 14.86 3.01
C ARG A 169 -7.78 14.62 1.92
N THR A 170 -7.40 14.19 0.72
CA THR A 170 -8.36 13.96 -0.38
C THR A 170 -9.31 12.80 -0.11
N PHE A 171 -8.96 11.89 0.82
CA PHE A 171 -9.85 10.82 1.25
C PHE A 171 -11.17 11.34 1.87
N LEU A 172 -11.20 12.59 2.36
CA LEU A 172 -12.43 13.25 2.86
C LEU A 172 -13.44 13.55 1.75
N LEU A 173 -13.03 13.54 0.49
CA LEU A 173 -13.93 13.70 -0.66
C LEU A 173 -14.72 12.41 -0.94
N LEU A 174 -14.23 11.26 -0.44
CA LEU A 174 -14.88 9.98 -0.60
C LEU A 174 -16.16 9.93 0.26
N ALA A 175 -17.21 9.36 -0.30
CA ALA A 175 -18.48 9.12 0.39
C ALA A 175 -18.81 7.61 0.36
N PRO A 176 -18.08 6.79 1.12
CA PRO A 176 -18.27 5.35 1.11
C PRO A 176 -19.56 4.93 1.84
N VAL A 177 -20.12 3.78 1.44
CA VAL A 177 -21.14 3.08 2.21
C VAL A 177 -20.49 2.29 3.36
N VAL A 178 -19.30 1.78 3.14
CA VAL A 178 -18.47 1.12 4.17
C VAL A 178 -17.13 1.82 4.26
N ALA A 179 -16.82 2.37 5.42
CA ALA A 179 -15.52 2.95 5.75
C ALA A 179 -14.76 2.01 6.69
N VAL A 180 -13.56 1.61 6.29
CA VAL A 180 -12.65 0.80 7.13
C VAL A 180 -11.51 1.67 7.62
N VAL A 181 -11.20 1.64 8.91
CA VAL A 181 -9.99 2.26 9.48
C VAL A 181 -9.15 1.17 10.13
N THR A 182 -7.96 0.96 9.56
CA THR A 182 -7.03 -0.07 10.04
C THR A 182 -6.22 0.41 11.24
N THR A 183 -5.52 1.54 11.08
CA THR A 183 -4.66 2.15 12.11
C THR A 183 -4.69 3.66 11.95
N ILE A 184 -4.40 4.39 13.03
CA ILE A 184 -4.15 5.83 12.99
C ILE A 184 -2.80 6.06 13.67
N ASP A 185 -1.88 6.73 12.98
CA ASP A 185 -0.53 6.96 13.48
C ASP A 185 -0.03 8.36 13.10
N ARG A 186 1.08 8.80 13.71
CA ARG A 186 1.72 10.08 13.42
C ARG A 186 2.48 10.01 12.10
N GLU A 187 1.75 10.13 11.01
CA GLU A 187 2.29 10.22 9.65
C GLU A 187 1.90 11.55 8.99
N HIS A 188 2.57 11.87 7.88
CA HIS A 188 2.25 13.05 7.06
C HIS A 188 2.23 14.38 7.85
N LEU A 189 3.21 14.58 8.78
CA LEU A 189 3.32 15.77 9.60
C LEU A 189 3.65 17.05 8.82
N ASP A 190 3.86 16.95 7.52
CA ASP A 190 3.88 18.04 6.56
C ASP A 190 2.46 18.56 6.21
N GLN A 191 1.43 17.73 6.38
CA GLN A 191 0.03 18.02 6.10
C GLN A 191 -0.85 18.13 7.35
N TYR A 192 -0.42 17.54 8.46
CA TYR A 192 -1.14 17.49 9.72
C TYR A 192 -0.36 18.17 10.84
N SER A 193 -1.04 18.99 11.63
CA SER A 193 -0.41 19.73 12.71
C SER A 193 -0.16 18.88 13.97
N SER A 194 -0.94 17.84 14.19
CA SER A 194 -0.85 16.96 15.36
C SER A 194 -1.58 15.62 15.11
N LEU A 195 -1.47 14.69 16.07
CA LEU A 195 -2.22 13.44 16.06
C LEU A 195 -3.74 13.69 16.15
N GLU A 196 -4.16 14.67 16.94
CA GLU A 196 -5.56 15.08 17.09
C GLU A 196 -6.13 15.58 15.76
N ASP A 197 -5.35 16.37 14.98
CA ASP A 197 -5.75 16.82 13.63
C ASP A 197 -5.94 15.63 12.67
N ILE A 198 -5.08 14.60 12.78
CA ILE A 198 -5.25 13.34 12.04
C ILE A 198 -6.55 12.64 12.48
N GLN A 199 -6.76 12.47 13.78
CA GLN A 199 -7.96 11.83 14.34
C GLN A 199 -9.23 12.55 13.91
N ASP A 200 -9.27 13.89 13.93
CA ASP A 200 -10.40 14.70 13.48
C ASP A 200 -10.74 14.44 11.99
N CYS A 201 -9.73 14.27 11.14
CA CYS A 201 -9.95 13.89 9.74
C CYS A 201 -10.53 12.47 9.61
N PHE A 202 -10.06 11.52 10.40
CA PHE A 202 -10.64 10.17 10.41
C PHE A 202 -12.06 10.16 10.96
N ILE A 203 -12.39 10.96 11.99
CA ILE A 203 -13.77 11.16 12.47
C ILE A 203 -14.66 11.70 11.36
N GLN A 204 -14.22 12.71 10.61
CA GLN A 204 -14.96 13.23 9.46
C GLN A 204 -15.18 12.15 8.39
N PHE A 205 -14.14 11.40 8.06
CA PHE A 205 -14.19 10.32 7.07
C PHE A 205 -15.20 9.24 7.46
N VAL A 206 -15.15 8.69 8.67
CA VAL A 206 -16.07 7.62 9.10
C VAL A 206 -17.49 8.14 9.27
N ASN A 207 -17.69 9.43 9.62
CA ASN A 207 -19.00 10.06 9.71
C ASN A 207 -19.60 10.44 8.34
N SER A 208 -18.84 10.37 7.24
CA SER A 208 -19.35 10.53 5.87
C SER A 208 -20.20 9.32 5.41
N VAL A 209 -20.07 8.18 6.08
CA VAL A 209 -20.87 6.97 5.83
C VAL A 209 -22.34 7.26 6.02
N PRO A 210 -23.27 6.80 5.14
CA PRO A 210 -24.69 7.01 5.29
C PRO A 210 -25.25 6.24 6.51
N PHE A 211 -26.47 6.60 6.96
CA PHE A 211 -27.07 5.99 8.15
C PHE A 211 -27.29 4.47 8.04
N TYR A 212 -27.36 3.93 6.84
CA TYR A 212 -27.49 2.49 6.56
C TYR A 212 -26.14 1.80 6.28
N GLY A 213 -25.04 2.54 6.27
CA GLY A 213 -23.70 2.00 6.06
C GLY A 213 -23.03 1.57 7.37
N ALA A 214 -21.72 1.30 7.33
CA ALA A 214 -20.96 0.91 8.51
C ALA A 214 -19.53 1.49 8.52
N ALA A 215 -19.06 1.88 9.72
CA ALA A 215 -17.66 2.14 10.03
C ALA A 215 -17.06 0.87 10.63
N ILE A 216 -16.01 0.32 10.01
CA ILE A 216 -15.32 -0.89 10.48
C ILE A 216 -13.99 -0.46 11.09
N LEU A 217 -13.83 -0.66 12.40
CA LEU A 217 -12.77 -0.05 13.19
C LEU A 217 -11.95 -1.10 13.95
N CYS A 218 -10.61 -0.99 13.89
CA CYS A 218 -9.72 -1.87 14.63
C CYS A 218 -9.72 -1.53 16.12
N LEU A 219 -10.26 -2.41 16.97
CA LEU A 219 -10.32 -2.17 18.41
C LEU A 219 -8.98 -2.41 19.12
N ASP A 220 -8.01 -3.03 18.46
CA ASP A 220 -6.67 -3.24 19.04
C ASP A 220 -5.78 -1.99 18.97
N GLU A 221 -6.17 -0.97 18.18
CA GLU A 221 -5.37 0.23 17.92
C GLU A 221 -5.83 1.40 18.80
N PRO A 222 -5.00 1.87 19.76
CA PRO A 222 -5.40 2.90 20.71
C PRO A 222 -5.90 4.19 20.08
N ASN A 223 -5.27 4.64 18.99
CA ASN A 223 -5.67 5.87 18.30
C ASN A 223 -7.00 5.70 17.54
N VAL A 224 -7.33 4.47 17.10
CA VAL A 224 -8.65 4.15 16.53
C VAL A 224 -9.70 4.06 17.62
N GLN A 225 -9.37 3.48 18.80
CA GLN A 225 -10.26 3.52 19.95
C GLN A 225 -10.61 4.97 20.35
N GLY A 226 -9.62 5.87 20.27
CA GLY A 226 -9.79 7.28 20.62
C GLY A 226 -10.87 8.00 19.81
N ILE A 227 -11.13 7.60 18.57
CA ILE A 227 -12.15 8.23 17.73
C ILE A 227 -13.56 7.62 17.90
N ILE A 228 -13.70 6.42 18.48
CA ILE A 228 -14.99 5.71 18.61
C ILE A 228 -16.09 6.57 19.25
N PRO A 229 -15.82 7.33 20.35
CA PRO A 229 -16.85 8.15 20.99
C PRO A 229 -17.48 9.23 20.09
N GLU A 230 -16.73 9.66 19.05
CA GLU A 230 -17.16 10.72 18.12
C GLU A 230 -17.81 10.17 16.84
N VAL A 231 -17.87 8.85 16.68
CA VAL A 231 -18.49 8.21 15.51
C VAL A 231 -20.01 8.15 15.69
N LYS A 232 -20.74 8.77 14.76
CA LYS A 232 -22.20 8.89 14.74
C LYS A 232 -22.88 7.92 13.76
N ARG A 233 -22.15 6.92 13.32
CA ARG A 233 -22.60 5.92 12.34
C ARG A 233 -22.56 4.51 12.94
N PRO A 234 -23.27 3.54 12.36
CA PRO A 234 -23.14 2.16 12.81
C PRO A 234 -21.70 1.71 12.78
N ILE A 235 -21.21 1.12 13.88
CA ILE A 235 -19.83 0.65 14.03
C ILE A 235 -19.84 -0.87 14.06
N ILE A 236 -18.85 -1.46 13.43
CA ILE A 236 -18.43 -2.86 13.60
C ILE A 236 -16.96 -2.83 14.00
N THR A 237 -16.66 -3.31 15.20
CA THR A 237 -15.30 -3.40 15.69
C THR A 237 -14.69 -4.77 15.38
N TYR A 238 -13.37 -4.82 15.14
CA TYR A 238 -12.62 -6.07 14.96
C TYR A 238 -11.27 -6.01 15.68
N GLY A 239 -10.77 -7.18 16.09
CA GLY A 239 -9.47 -7.28 16.74
C GLY A 239 -9.30 -8.57 17.55
N VAL A 240 -8.18 -8.66 18.29
CA VAL A 240 -7.93 -9.76 19.25
C VAL A 240 -8.62 -9.52 20.59
N SER A 241 -9.08 -8.29 20.83
CA SER A 241 -9.85 -7.96 22.02
C SER A 241 -11.18 -8.71 22.04
N ASN A 242 -11.50 -9.35 23.17
CA ASN A 242 -12.79 -10.02 23.37
C ASN A 242 -14.00 -9.07 23.39
N GLN A 243 -13.76 -7.75 23.37
CA GLN A 243 -14.79 -6.71 23.30
C GLN A 243 -15.14 -6.32 21.86
N ALA A 244 -14.40 -6.82 20.87
CA ALA A 244 -14.70 -6.57 19.47
C ALA A 244 -15.95 -7.33 19.00
N ASP A 245 -16.70 -6.76 18.05
CA ASP A 245 -17.80 -7.49 17.39
C ASP A 245 -17.29 -8.69 16.60
N LEU A 246 -16.14 -8.55 15.93
CA LEU A 246 -15.43 -9.63 15.25
C LEU A 246 -14.12 -9.92 15.97
N VAL A 247 -14.12 -10.99 16.76
CA VAL A 247 -12.98 -11.39 17.58
C VAL A 247 -12.07 -12.34 16.82
N ILE A 248 -10.76 -12.03 16.82
CA ILE A 248 -9.69 -12.91 16.35
C ILE A 248 -9.16 -13.73 17.53
N SER A 249 -9.11 -15.04 17.40
CA SER A 249 -8.55 -15.91 18.44
C SER A 249 -7.72 -17.05 17.84
N GLY A 250 -6.88 -17.67 18.67
CA GLY A 250 -6.09 -18.84 18.29
C GLY A 250 -5.18 -18.64 17.10
N ALA A 251 -4.68 -17.42 16.87
CA ALA A 251 -3.80 -17.11 15.75
C ALA A 251 -2.49 -17.89 15.85
N LYS A 252 -2.18 -18.68 14.80
CA LYS A 252 -0.93 -19.39 14.61
C LYS A 252 -0.23 -18.81 13.40
N LEU A 253 0.97 -18.27 13.64
CA LEU A 253 1.82 -17.67 12.59
C LEU A 253 2.93 -18.68 12.29
N GLU A 254 2.87 -19.31 11.13
CA GLU A 254 3.87 -20.31 10.73
C GLU A 254 4.20 -20.21 9.25
N GLY A 255 5.50 -20.09 8.96
CA GLY A 255 5.97 -19.91 7.61
C GLY A 255 5.44 -18.61 7.00
N PHE A 256 4.95 -18.67 5.77
CA PHE A 256 4.43 -17.52 5.05
C PHE A 256 2.95 -17.24 5.31
N GLY A 257 2.27 -18.10 6.03
CA GLY A 257 0.83 -18.02 6.26
C GLY A 257 0.44 -17.86 7.72
N SER A 258 -0.87 -17.79 7.94
CA SER A 258 -1.49 -17.70 9.26
C SER A 258 -2.77 -18.50 9.32
N GLU A 259 -3.01 -19.17 10.43
CA GLU A 259 -4.31 -19.78 10.78
C GLU A 259 -4.90 -19.07 11.99
N PHE A 260 -6.19 -18.79 11.99
CA PHE A 260 -6.88 -18.10 13.07
C PHE A 260 -8.37 -18.42 13.07
N ARG A 261 -9.02 -18.22 14.20
CA ARG A 261 -10.47 -18.35 14.35
C ARG A 261 -11.10 -16.96 14.38
N LEU A 262 -12.30 -16.85 13.82
CA LEU A 262 -13.13 -15.66 13.90
C LEU A 262 -14.43 -15.99 14.61
N THR A 263 -14.84 -15.10 15.53
CA THR A 263 -16.13 -15.13 16.21
C THR A 263 -16.83 -13.80 15.99
N TYR A 264 -18.01 -13.78 15.39
CA TYR A 264 -18.76 -12.57 15.09
C TYR A 264 -20.00 -12.47 15.98
N LYS A 265 -20.04 -11.46 16.85
CA LYS A 265 -21.16 -11.23 17.79
C LYS A 265 -21.54 -12.47 18.59
N GLY A 266 -20.54 -13.23 19.00
CA GLY A 266 -20.69 -14.48 19.78
C GLY A 266 -20.89 -15.75 18.94
N GLU A 267 -21.09 -15.65 17.63
CA GLU A 267 -21.17 -16.81 16.74
C GLU A 267 -19.78 -17.21 16.25
N ASP A 268 -19.39 -18.48 16.48
CA ASP A 268 -18.12 -19.04 16.00
C ASP A 268 -18.19 -19.32 14.50
N LEU A 269 -17.47 -18.56 13.70
CA LEU A 269 -17.36 -18.74 12.26
C LEU A 269 -16.34 -19.82 11.84
N GLY A 270 -15.61 -20.39 12.81
CA GLY A 270 -14.64 -21.46 12.61
C GLY A 270 -13.23 -20.98 12.28
N LEU A 271 -12.43 -21.87 11.67
CA LEU A 271 -11.03 -21.66 11.33
C LEU A 271 -10.90 -21.02 9.95
N PHE A 272 -10.01 -20.04 9.85
CA PHE A 272 -9.63 -19.35 8.61
C PHE A 272 -8.14 -19.53 8.35
N HIS A 273 -7.76 -19.49 7.09
CA HIS A 273 -6.38 -19.59 6.64
C HIS A 273 -6.05 -18.43 5.70
N LEU A 274 -4.96 -17.72 5.97
CA LEU A 274 -4.37 -16.71 5.10
C LEU A 274 -3.00 -17.22 4.67
N PRO A 275 -2.83 -17.68 3.43
CA PRO A 275 -1.58 -18.32 3.00
C PRO A 275 -0.42 -17.33 2.88
N HIS A 276 -0.72 -16.03 2.68
CA HIS A 276 0.24 -14.95 2.50
C HIS A 276 -0.46 -13.59 2.63
N PRO A 277 0.19 -12.51 3.15
CA PRO A 277 1.51 -12.46 3.78
C PRO A 277 1.46 -12.89 5.26
N PRO A 278 2.64 -13.20 5.86
CA PRO A 278 2.72 -13.58 7.28
C PRO A 278 2.49 -12.39 8.22
N GLY A 279 2.33 -12.69 9.52
CA GLY A 279 2.29 -11.70 10.58
C GLY A 279 0.90 -11.37 11.11
N ILE A 280 0.83 -11.04 12.42
CA ILE A 280 -0.44 -10.76 13.12
C ILE A 280 -1.16 -9.52 12.54
N HIS A 281 -0.44 -8.53 12.05
CA HIS A 281 -1.02 -7.37 11.39
C HIS A 281 -1.80 -7.78 10.13
N ASN A 282 -1.37 -8.80 9.40
CA ASN A 282 -2.09 -9.32 8.24
C ASN A 282 -3.31 -10.17 8.62
N VAL A 283 -3.27 -10.83 9.78
CA VAL A 283 -4.48 -11.45 10.37
C VAL A 283 -5.52 -10.37 10.70
N ARG A 284 -5.12 -9.22 11.26
CA ARG A 284 -6.02 -8.07 11.48
C ARG A 284 -6.56 -7.52 10.16
N ASN A 285 -5.72 -7.37 9.13
CA ASN A 285 -6.16 -6.95 7.80
C ASN A 285 -7.19 -7.92 7.18
N ALA A 286 -6.99 -9.23 7.38
CA ALA A 286 -7.93 -10.26 6.96
C ALA A 286 -9.26 -10.19 7.74
N ALA A 287 -9.19 -9.93 9.05
CA ALA A 287 -10.39 -9.75 9.87
C ALA A 287 -11.18 -8.48 9.47
N ALA A 288 -10.49 -7.38 9.14
CA ALA A 288 -11.13 -6.19 8.58
C ALA A 288 -11.91 -6.51 7.30
N ALA A 289 -11.28 -7.26 6.38
CA ALA A 289 -11.93 -7.69 5.14
C ALA A 289 -13.11 -8.65 5.41
N ALA A 290 -12.97 -9.56 6.39
CA ALA A 290 -14.07 -10.43 6.82
C ALA A 290 -15.23 -9.61 7.40
N ALA A 291 -14.96 -8.56 8.20
CA ALA A 291 -15.99 -7.68 8.73
C ALA A 291 -16.76 -6.95 7.62
N VAL A 292 -16.06 -6.47 6.57
CA VAL A 292 -16.70 -5.90 5.37
C VAL A 292 -17.63 -6.93 4.72
N ALA A 293 -17.16 -8.15 4.51
CA ALA A 293 -17.92 -9.20 3.86
C ALA A 293 -19.14 -9.63 4.70
N LEU A 294 -19.00 -9.76 6.02
CA LEU A 294 -20.10 -10.07 6.95
C LEU A 294 -21.17 -8.96 6.95
N TYR A 295 -20.76 -7.69 6.92
CA TYR A 295 -21.69 -6.56 6.77
C TYR A 295 -22.49 -6.68 5.47
N LEU A 296 -21.89 -7.16 4.40
CA LEU A 296 -22.55 -7.40 3.09
C LEU A 296 -23.32 -8.73 3.04
N ASN A 297 -23.48 -9.43 4.16
CA ASN A 297 -24.13 -10.74 4.28
C ASN A 297 -23.48 -11.84 3.43
N VAL A 298 -22.17 -11.78 3.20
CA VAL A 298 -21.41 -12.85 2.55
C VAL A 298 -21.28 -14.03 3.52
N PRO A 299 -21.63 -15.26 3.13
CA PRO A 299 -21.49 -16.45 3.96
C PRO A 299 -20.02 -16.70 4.37
N ALA A 300 -19.82 -17.19 5.60
CA ALA A 300 -18.49 -17.42 6.16
C ALA A 300 -17.61 -18.37 5.31
N GLU A 301 -18.25 -19.34 4.62
CA GLU A 301 -17.57 -20.26 3.70
C GLU A 301 -16.91 -19.52 2.53
N LEU A 302 -17.59 -18.53 1.94
CA LEU A 302 -17.06 -17.74 0.82
C LEU A 302 -16.00 -16.76 1.31
N ILE A 303 -16.12 -16.25 2.54
CA ILE A 303 -15.06 -15.45 3.18
C ILE A 303 -13.81 -16.30 3.36
N ARG A 304 -13.96 -17.53 3.87
CA ARG A 304 -12.87 -18.49 4.05
C ARG A 304 -12.19 -18.83 2.74
N GLU A 305 -12.97 -19.07 1.69
CA GLU A 305 -12.47 -19.34 0.35
C GLU A 305 -11.68 -18.14 -0.21
N GLY A 306 -12.20 -16.92 -0.07
CA GLY A 306 -11.55 -15.70 -0.54
C GLY A 306 -10.23 -15.41 0.17
N LEU A 307 -10.16 -15.64 1.48
CA LEU A 307 -8.92 -15.52 2.26
C LEU A 307 -7.90 -16.60 1.86
N ALA A 308 -8.33 -17.85 1.72
CA ALA A 308 -7.46 -18.97 1.34
C ALA A 308 -6.88 -18.84 -0.08
N LYS A 309 -7.55 -18.13 -0.97
CA LYS A 309 -7.10 -17.85 -2.34
C LYS A 309 -6.25 -16.58 -2.47
N PHE A 310 -6.12 -15.80 -1.42
CA PHE A 310 -5.37 -14.55 -1.48
C PHE A 310 -3.87 -14.79 -1.70
N ALA A 311 -3.35 -14.30 -2.81
CA ALA A 311 -1.96 -14.52 -3.26
C ALA A 311 -1.01 -13.37 -2.89
N GLY A 312 -1.45 -12.45 -2.00
CA GLY A 312 -0.65 -11.30 -1.58
C GLY A 312 -0.71 -10.11 -2.54
N VAL A 313 0.05 -9.10 -2.21
CA VAL A 313 0.20 -7.84 -2.96
C VAL A 313 1.68 -7.63 -3.24
N GLY A 314 2.01 -7.21 -4.44
CA GLY A 314 3.39 -6.90 -4.79
C GLY A 314 3.99 -5.86 -3.85
N ARG A 315 5.21 -6.07 -3.44
CA ARG A 315 5.93 -5.24 -2.48
C ARG A 315 5.32 -5.20 -1.06
N ARG A 316 4.54 -6.21 -0.65
CA ARG A 316 4.05 -6.40 0.73
C ARG A 316 4.43 -7.80 1.18
N PHE A 317 5.59 -7.92 1.80
CA PHE A 317 6.26 -9.19 2.07
C PHE A 317 6.32 -10.09 0.82
N ASP A 318 6.65 -9.50 -0.31
CA ASP A 318 6.57 -10.13 -1.64
C ASP A 318 7.76 -11.08 -1.85
N VAL A 319 7.52 -12.38 -1.71
CA VAL A 319 8.55 -13.40 -1.90
C VAL A 319 8.88 -13.51 -3.39
N LYS A 320 10.05 -13.02 -3.78
CA LYS A 320 10.54 -13.05 -5.17
C LYS A 320 10.95 -14.46 -5.60
N GLY A 321 11.43 -15.26 -4.67
CA GLY A 321 11.83 -16.63 -4.90
C GLY A 321 12.89 -17.13 -3.92
N VAL A 322 13.33 -18.37 -4.17
CA VAL A 322 14.42 -19.01 -3.43
C VAL A 322 15.50 -19.41 -4.44
N VAL A 323 16.71 -18.93 -4.26
CA VAL A 323 17.85 -19.23 -5.13
C VAL A 323 19.04 -19.67 -4.28
N ASN A 324 19.62 -20.83 -4.57
CA ASN A 324 20.73 -21.42 -3.81
C ASN A 324 20.46 -21.50 -2.29
N GLY A 325 19.17 -21.76 -1.91
CA GLY A 325 18.74 -21.82 -0.52
C GLY A 325 18.56 -20.47 0.17
N VAL A 326 18.76 -19.35 -0.52
CA VAL A 326 18.51 -17.99 -0.01
C VAL A 326 17.16 -17.52 -0.51
N THR A 327 16.29 -17.07 0.41
CA THR A 327 14.99 -16.49 0.07
C THR A 327 15.12 -14.97 -0.12
N VAL A 328 14.58 -14.43 -1.19
CA VAL A 328 14.55 -12.97 -1.42
C VAL A 328 13.13 -12.45 -1.28
N VAL A 329 12.95 -11.43 -0.43
CA VAL A 329 11.67 -10.81 -0.12
C VAL A 329 11.76 -9.30 -0.39
N ASP A 330 10.73 -8.71 -1.02
CA ASP A 330 10.61 -7.26 -1.21
C ASP A 330 9.43 -6.71 -0.39
N ASP A 331 9.69 -5.65 0.38
CA ASP A 331 8.67 -4.99 1.18
C ASP A 331 8.70 -3.46 1.00
N TYR A 332 7.52 -2.87 0.89
CA TYR A 332 7.34 -1.43 0.72
C TYR A 332 7.51 -0.66 2.03
N GLY A 333 7.63 -1.33 3.16
CA GLY A 333 7.75 -0.75 4.49
C GLY A 333 8.77 0.40 4.51
N HIS A 334 8.36 1.54 4.99
CA HIS A 334 9.18 2.75 5.02
C HIS A 334 8.94 3.59 6.28
N HIS A 335 8.03 3.15 7.13
CA HIS A 335 7.80 3.68 8.48
C HIS A 335 8.38 2.71 9.52
N PRO A 336 8.92 3.19 10.67
CA PRO A 336 9.47 2.34 11.72
C PRO A 336 8.57 1.18 12.14
N VAL A 337 7.27 1.45 12.33
CA VAL A 337 6.27 0.45 12.70
C VAL A 337 6.11 -0.63 11.62
N GLU A 338 6.10 -0.25 10.33
CA GLU A 338 6.02 -1.20 9.21
C GLU A 338 7.26 -2.09 9.14
N ILE A 339 8.46 -1.50 9.34
CA ILE A 339 9.72 -2.24 9.35
C ILE A 339 9.72 -3.29 10.46
N GLN A 340 9.33 -2.90 11.68
CA GLN A 340 9.24 -3.83 12.81
C GLN A 340 8.26 -4.95 12.52
N ALA A 341 7.06 -4.64 12.02
CA ALA A 341 6.04 -5.64 11.68
C ALA A 341 6.52 -6.60 10.57
N THR A 342 7.27 -6.12 9.57
CA THR A 342 7.86 -6.93 8.50
C THR A 342 8.93 -7.86 9.05
N LEU A 343 9.81 -7.37 9.93
CA LEU A 343 10.86 -8.18 10.56
C LEU A 343 10.28 -9.23 11.53
N GLU A 344 9.27 -8.87 12.32
CA GLU A 344 8.53 -9.80 13.17
C GLU A 344 7.88 -10.93 12.34
N ALA A 345 7.21 -10.57 11.24
CA ALA A 345 6.65 -11.52 10.31
C ALA A 345 7.72 -12.44 9.69
N ALA A 346 8.88 -11.89 9.29
CA ALA A 346 10.00 -12.66 8.76
C ALA A 346 10.53 -13.67 9.79
N ARG A 347 10.55 -13.32 11.08
CA ARG A 347 10.99 -14.24 12.14
C ARG A 347 10.05 -15.45 12.31
N THR A 348 8.77 -15.32 11.96
CA THR A 348 7.85 -16.47 11.98
C THR A 348 8.13 -17.47 10.85
N CYS A 349 8.82 -17.04 9.78
CA CYS A 349 9.18 -17.88 8.64
C CYS A 349 10.36 -18.84 8.90
N LYS A 350 10.97 -18.79 10.09
CA LYS A 350 12.05 -19.71 10.53
C LYS A 350 13.31 -19.68 9.63
N PHE A 351 13.65 -18.52 9.08
CA PHE A 351 14.92 -18.31 8.40
C PHE A 351 16.09 -18.39 9.40
N ASN A 352 17.26 -18.82 8.93
CA ASN A 352 18.47 -18.87 9.76
C ASN A 352 18.90 -17.47 10.20
N ARG A 353 19.00 -16.54 9.23
CA ARG A 353 19.32 -15.13 9.45
C ARG A 353 18.44 -14.25 8.57
N LEU A 354 18.19 -13.02 9.04
CA LEU A 354 17.57 -11.95 8.28
C LEU A 354 18.63 -10.92 7.88
N LEU A 355 18.93 -10.84 6.60
CA LEU A 355 19.79 -9.84 6.00
C LEU A 355 18.89 -8.77 5.40
N VAL A 356 19.02 -7.53 5.84
CA VAL A 356 18.11 -6.44 5.45
C VAL A 356 18.87 -5.40 4.64
N LEU A 357 18.36 -5.06 3.46
CA LEU A 357 18.73 -3.89 2.68
C LEU A 357 17.65 -2.83 2.87
N PHE A 358 17.95 -1.77 3.60
CA PHE A 358 17.03 -0.69 3.86
C PHE A 358 17.40 0.58 3.09
N GLN A 359 16.41 1.18 2.44
CA GLN A 359 16.52 2.49 1.81
C GLN A 359 15.57 3.47 2.51
N PRO A 360 16.07 4.42 3.32
CA PRO A 360 15.23 5.46 3.88
C PRO A 360 14.54 6.26 2.75
N HIS A 361 13.31 6.71 2.98
CA HIS A 361 12.52 7.40 1.98
C HIS A 361 12.07 8.76 2.51
N ARG A 362 12.49 9.84 1.82
CA ARG A 362 12.37 11.26 2.19
C ARG A 362 13.27 11.68 3.34
N TYR A 363 13.86 12.84 3.21
CA TYR A 363 14.69 13.45 4.27
C TYR A 363 13.85 13.88 5.47
N THR A 364 12.69 14.48 5.23
CA THR A 364 11.76 14.93 6.27
C THR A 364 11.30 13.81 7.16
N ARG A 365 10.86 12.67 6.57
CA ARG A 365 10.46 11.48 7.35
C ARG A 365 11.62 10.93 8.15
N THR A 366 12.80 10.81 7.54
CA THR A 366 14.00 10.30 8.22
C THR A 366 14.36 11.16 9.41
N GLN A 367 14.23 12.49 9.30
CA GLN A 367 14.48 13.44 10.38
C GLN A 367 13.44 13.31 11.50
N HIS A 368 12.16 13.32 11.17
CA HIS A 368 11.08 13.31 12.17
C HIS A 368 11.00 12.01 12.96
N LEU A 369 11.37 10.88 12.35
CA LEU A 369 11.30 9.55 12.95
C LEU A 369 12.69 8.97 13.28
N TRP A 370 13.70 9.83 13.48
CA TRP A 370 15.09 9.44 13.66
C TRP A 370 15.29 8.44 14.80
N ASP A 371 14.74 8.76 15.97
CA ASP A 371 14.87 7.90 17.16
C ASP A 371 14.14 6.55 16.98
N ASP A 372 13.00 6.55 16.31
CA ASP A 372 12.23 5.34 16.02
C ASP A 372 12.98 4.46 15.02
N PHE A 373 13.53 5.03 13.93
CA PHE A 373 14.36 4.31 12.99
C PHE A 373 15.58 3.69 13.67
N SER A 374 16.23 4.41 14.58
CA SER A 374 17.42 3.88 15.25
C SER A 374 17.18 2.58 16.02
N ARG A 375 15.94 2.26 16.36
CA ARG A 375 15.54 1.09 17.16
C ARG A 375 14.71 0.05 16.40
N SER A 376 14.42 0.27 15.12
CA SER A 376 13.47 -0.55 14.37
C SER A 376 14.07 -1.85 13.79
N PHE A 377 15.39 -2.01 13.81
CA PHE A 377 16.07 -3.10 13.10
C PHE A 377 16.61 -4.20 13.99
N ASN A 378 16.29 -4.23 15.28
CA ASN A 378 16.85 -5.17 16.24
C ASN A 378 16.60 -6.66 15.91
N LEU A 379 15.62 -6.95 15.06
CA LEU A 379 15.33 -8.29 14.56
C LEU A 379 16.12 -8.65 13.29
N ALA A 380 16.89 -7.74 12.69
CA ALA A 380 17.79 -8.06 11.60
C ALA A 380 19.13 -8.61 12.14
N ASP A 381 19.69 -9.64 11.51
CA ASP A 381 21.04 -10.17 11.87
C ASP A 381 22.12 -9.35 11.19
N VAL A 382 21.85 -8.87 9.98
CA VAL A 382 22.70 -7.96 9.19
C VAL A 382 21.83 -6.87 8.63
N LEU A 383 22.22 -5.61 8.83
CA LEU A 383 21.53 -4.45 8.28
C LEU A 383 22.47 -3.67 7.35
N VAL A 384 22.04 -3.48 6.13
CA VAL A 384 22.71 -2.65 5.13
C VAL A 384 21.81 -1.46 4.81
N LEU A 385 22.30 -0.25 4.99
CA LEU A 385 21.66 0.98 4.56
C LEU A 385 22.27 1.48 3.25
N THR A 386 21.43 2.00 2.37
CA THR A 386 21.86 2.77 1.19
C THR A 386 21.36 4.21 1.29
N ASP A 387 21.78 5.10 0.40
CA ASP A 387 21.39 6.51 0.41
C ASP A 387 19.87 6.72 0.48
N ILE A 388 19.47 7.81 1.17
CA ILE A 388 18.07 8.23 1.26
C ILE A 388 17.52 8.46 -0.15
N TYR A 389 16.36 7.88 -0.44
CA TYR A 389 15.59 8.19 -1.65
C TYR A 389 14.85 9.51 -1.45
N PRO A 390 15.20 10.58 -2.19
CA PRO A 390 14.74 11.95 -1.87
C PRO A 390 13.25 12.18 -2.17
N ALA A 391 12.65 11.45 -3.11
CA ALA A 391 11.25 11.65 -3.55
C ALA A 391 10.93 13.14 -3.82
N SER A 392 11.81 13.82 -4.55
CA SER A 392 11.76 15.26 -4.90
C SER A 392 12.06 16.23 -3.75
N GLU A 393 12.42 15.77 -2.56
CA GLU A 393 12.87 16.65 -1.47
C GLU A 393 14.33 17.06 -1.66
N SER A 394 14.67 18.25 -1.17
CA SER A 394 16.06 18.70 -1.05
C SER A 394 16.74 18.04 0.17
N PRO A 395 18.04 17.75 0.11
CA PRO A 395 18.79 17.24 1.26
C PRO A 395 18.69 18.16 2.48
N ILE A 396 18.57 17.56 3.67
CA ILE A 396 18.58 18.25 4.96
C ILE A 396 19.94 18.05 5.61
N ALA A 397 20.58 19.13 6.06
CA ALA A 397 21.89 19.05 6.70
C ALA A 397 21.87 18.13 7.93
N GLY A 398 22.83 17.19 7.99
CA GLY A 398 22.94 16.22 9.06
C GLY A 398 22.03 15.00 8.93
N VAL A 399 21.06 14.98 8.00
CA VAL A 399 20.16 13.85 7.77
C VAL A 399 20.71 13.01 6.62
N THR A 400 21.47 11.98 6.95
CA THR A 400 22.07 11.05 6.00
C THR A 400 21.88 9.60 6.44
N SER A 401 21.91 8.65 5.49
CA SER A 401 21.88 7.22 5.82
C SER A 401 23.11 6.78 6.61
N GLU A 402 24.28 7.40 6.38
CA GLU A 402 25.50 7.12 7.13
C GLU A 402 25.36 7.51 8.61
N ALA A 403 24.83 8.72 8.88
CA ALA A 403 24.54 9.16 10.23
C ALA A 403 23.49 8.28 10.92
N LEU A 404 22.43 7.88 10.18
CA LEU A 404 21.41 6.95 10.69
C LEU A 404 22.02 5.59 11.03
N ALA A 405 22.91 5.05 10.19
CA ALA A 405 23.62 3.81 10.47
C ALA A 405 24.48 3.92 11.75
N GLY A 406 25.08 5.09 11.99
CA GLY A 406 25.76 5.41 13.25
C GLY A 406 24.82 5.34 14.46
N ALA A 407 23.66 6.03 14.38
CA ALA A 407 22.65 6.04 15.44
C ALA A 407 22.10 4.63 15.74
N ILE A 408 21.88 3.80 14.71
CA ILE A 408 21.44 2.40 14.89
C ILE A 408 22.50 1.57 15.61
N ARG A 409 23.81 1.79 15.32
CA ARG A 409 24.90 1.12 16.05
C ARG A 409 24.95 1.57 17.51
N GLU A 410 24.81 2.87 17.78
CA GLU A 410 24.74 3.43 19.12
C GLU A 410 23.54 2.91 19.91
N ALA A 411 22.41 2.65 19.23
CA ALA A 411 21.23 2.01 19.81
C ALA A 411 21.43 0.49 20.07
N GLY A 412 22.59 -0.07 19.71
CA GLY A 412 22.99 -1.44 20.09
C GLY A 412 23.00 -2.48 18.98
N HIS A 413 22.65 -2.15 17.75
CA HIS A 413 22.71 -3.11 16.64
C HIS A 413 24.17 -3.38 16.22
N LYS A 414 24.61 -4.64 16.23
CA LYS A 414 26.03 -4.99 16.09
C LYS A 414 26.53 -5.03 14.65
N ASN A 415 25.67 -5.37 13.71
CA ASN A 415 26.03 -5.64 12.31
C ASN A 415 25.30 -4.66 11.38
N VAL A 416 25.73 -3.40 11.36
CA VAL A 416 25.18 -2.33 10.52
C VAL A 416 26.22 -1.83 9.56
N PHE A 417 25.90 -1.81 8.30
CA PHE A 417 26.75 -1.32 7.21
C PHE A 417 26.05 -0.20 6.46
N TYR A 418 26.81 0.72 5.92
CA TYR A 418 26.31 1.74 5.01
C TYR A 418 27.16 1.73 3.75
N PHE A 419 26.48 1.70 2.63
CA PHE A 419 27.07 1.89 1.30
C PHE A 419 26.28 2.94 0.54
N ARG A 420 26.99 3.85 -0.09
CA ARG A 420 26.37 4.90 -0.87
C ARG A 420 25.64 4.36 -2.09
N SER A 421 26.24 3.37 -2.74
CA SER A 421 25.72 2.79 -3.96
C SER A 421 24.86 1.55 -3.66
N MET A 422 23.76 1.40 -4.39
CA MET A 422 22.91 0.21 -4.35
C MET A 422 23.69 -1.04 -4.75
N GLN A 423 24.62 -0.90 -5.72
CA GLN A 423 25.41 -2.00 -6.22
C GLN A 423 26.35 -2.55 -5.14
N GLU A 424 27.08 -1.69 -4.42
CA GLU A 424 27.95 -2.10 -3.30
C GLU A 424 27.14 -2.78 -2.19
N SER A 425 25.92 -2.28 -1.92
CA SER A 425 25.01 -2.90 -0.95
C SER A 425 24.61 -4.32 -1.35
N ILE A 426 24.30 -4.53 -2.63
CA ILE A 426 23.96 -5.85 -3.19
C ILE A 426 25.17 -6.80 -3.10
N GLU A 427 26.35 -6.34 -3.52
CA GLU A 427 27.59 -7.14 -3.48
C GLU A 427 27.94 -7.59 -2.06
N HIS A 428 27.78 -6.69 -1.08
CA HIS A 428 28.01 -7.05 0.32
C HIS A 428 27.01 -8.12 0.81
N LEU A 429 25.71 -7.98 0.49
CA LEU A 429 24.71 -8.97 0.87
C LEU A 429 24.96 -10.33 0.21
N LEU A 430 25.42 -10.35 -1.05
CA LEU A 430 25.77 -11.59 -1.73
C LEU A 430 26.97 -12.30 -1.09
N GLN A 431 27.95 -11.56 -0.56
CA GLN A 431 29.09 -12.13 0.16
C GLN A 431 28.67 -12.72 1.53
N GLU A 432 27.71 -12.08 2.20
CA GLU A 432 27.21 -12.48 3.52
C GLU A 432 26.22 -13.65 3.46
N ALA A 433 25.39 -13.72 2.42
CA ALA A 433 24.24 -14.65 2.35
C ALA A 433 24.68 -16.12 2.30
N ARG A 434 23.96 -16.96 3.02
CA ARG A 434 24.16 -18.42 3.14
C ARG A 434 22.84 -19.16 2.91
N PRO A 435 22.86 -20.43 2.51
CA PRO A 435 21.65 -21.24 2.44
C PRO A 435 20.86 -21.24 3.77
N GLY A 436 19.55 -21.03 3.68
CA GLY A 436 18.65 -20.87 4.82
C GLY A 436 18.43 -19.45 5.29
N ASP A 437 19.17 -18.47 4.76
CA ASP A 437 18.98 -17.05 5.06
C ASP A 437 17.83 -16.46 4.22
N ALA A 438 17.31 -15.32 4.71
CA ALA A 438 16.46 -14.44 3.91
C ALA A 438 17.13 -13.08 3.69
N ILE A 439 17.06 -12.56 2.46
CA ILE A 439 17.41 -11.18 2.15
C ILE A 439 16.09 -10.41 1.95
N LEU A 440 15.89 -9.39 2.79
CA LEU A 440 14.74 -8.49 2.70
C LEU A 440 15.17 -7.14 2.14
N THR A 441 14.59 -6.72 1.01
CA THR A 441 14.71 -5.35 0.51
C THR A 441 13.53 -4.54 1.04
N ILE A 442 13.80 -3.49 1.84
CA ILE A 442 12.77 -2.72 2.54
C ILE A 442 12.87 -1.25 2.16
N GLY A 443 11.76 -0.65 1.72
CA GLY A 443 11.66 0.77 1.40
C GLY A 443 10.71 1.12 0.26
N ALA A 444 10.20 2.34 0.27
CA ALA A 444 9.24 2.84 -0.73
C ALA A 444 9.91 3.30 -2.05
N GLY A 445 11.23 3.47 -2.06
CA GLY A 445 12.00 3.95 -3.20
C GLY A 445 12.33 2.87 -4.24
N ASN A 446 13.49 3.03 -4.88
CA ASN A 446 13.96 2.14 -5.93
C ASN A 446 14.69 0.88 -5.42
N VAL A 447 14.76 0.68 -4.11
CA VAL A 447 15.36 -0.52 -3.48
C VAL A 447 14.69 -1.82 -3.96
N SER A 448 13.44 -1.78 -4.38
CA SER A 448 12.73 -2.93 -4.95
C SER A 448 13.41 -3.50 -6.21
N ARG A 449 14.23 -2.71 -6.93
CA ARG A 449 15.01 -3.20 -8.07
C ARG A 449 16.13 -4.15 -7.61
N ALA A 450 16.67 -3.90 -6.42
CA ALA A 450 17.70 -4.75 -5.83
C ALA A 450 17.20 -6.18 -5.58
N SER A 451 15.93 -6.39 -5.25
CA SER A 451 15.38 -7.74 -5.08
C SER A 451 15.46 -8.58 -6.36
N ASN A 452 15.16 -7.98 -7.53
CA ASN A 452 15.26 -8.67 -8.81
C ASN A 452 16.73 -8.93 -9.20
N GLU A 453 17.60 -7.97 -8.95
CA GLU A 453 19.03 -8.10 -9.20
C GLU A 453 19.68 -9.18 -8.32
N LEU A 454 19.33 -9.21 -7.03
CA LEU A 454 19.75 -10.27 -6.11
C LEU A 454 19.31 -11.64 -6.60
N MET A 455 18.08 -11.80 -7.09
CA MET A 455 17.60 -13.07 -7.67
C MET A 455 18.45 -13.53 -8.85
N LEU A 456 18.84 -12.61 -9.74
CA LEU A 456 19.68 -12.90 -10.90
C LEU A 456 21.11 -13.27 -10.47
N LEU A 457 21.72 -12.47 -9.60
CA LEU A 457 23.11 -12.67 -9.18
C LEU A 457 23.30 -13.91 -8.27
N LEU A 458 22.33 -14.23 -7.43
CA LEU A 458 22.31 -15.49 -6.68
C LEU A 458 22.23 -16.72 -7.59
N GLY A 459 21.59 -16.59 -8.77
CA GLY A 459 21.44 -17.68 -9.76
C GLY A 459 22.68 -17.90 -10.64
N THR A 460 23.59 -16.91 -10.76
CA THR A 460 24.87 -17.10 -11.43
C THR A 460 25.80 -17.89 -10.51
N GLU A 461 26.35 -19.01 -10.97
CA GLU A 461 27.26 -19.87 -10.20
C GLU A 461 28.37 -19.03 -9.55
N ARG A 462 28.45 -19.08 -8.21
CA ARG A 462 29.66 -18.60 -7.51
C ARG A 462 30.82 -19.50 -7.94
N PRO A 463 31.95 -18.94 -8.42
CA PRO A 463 33.15 -19.75 -8.54
C PRO A 463 33.47 -20.30 -7.13
N THR A 464 33.47 -21.61 -6.99
CA THR A 464 33.88 -22.29 -5.76
C THR A 464 35.32 -21.90 -5.45
N HIS A 465 35.49 -20.95 -4.52
CA HIS A 465 36.80 -20.80 -3.88
C HIS A 465 37.03 -22.05 -3.04
N HIS A 466 37.67 -23.02 -3.63
CA HIS A 466 38.36 -24.07 -2.87
C HIS A 466 39.41 -23.37 -2.02
N ALA A 467 39.15 -23.29 -0.72
CA ALA A 467 40.20 -22.99 0.26
C ALA A 467 41.27 -24.12 0.18
N HIS A 468 42.46 -23.73 -0.14
CA HIS A 468 43.66 -24.55 0.08
C HIS A 468 44.13 -24.40 1.52
#